data_51c084840eba18f09f4c9d10eb99df8d
#
_entry.id   51c084840eba18f09f4c9d10eb99df8d
#
_cell.length_a   1.000
_cell.length_b   1.000
_cell.length_c   1.000
_cell.angle_alpha   90.00
_cell.angle_beta   90.00
_cell.angle_gamma   90.00
#
_symmetry.space_group_name_H-M   'P 1'
#
loop_
_entity.id
_entity.type
_entity.pdbx_description
1 polymer ?
#
loop_
_entity_poly.entity_id
_entity_poly.type
_entity_poly.pdbx_seq_one_letter_code
_entity_poly.pdbx_strand_id
1 'polypeptide(L)'
;GKRLRPMLTLACARMCGYEGADHVKLAATVEFIHTATLLHDDVVDESAQRRGRPTANLLWDNKSSVLVGDYLFARAFQLMVEPGDLRVLDILSNAAATIAEGEVLQLSAAQNLATDEAVYLQVIRGKTAALFSAATEVGGVIAGRPEEEIKALFDFGDALGVAFQMVDDLLDYWGSEATGKNVGDDFRERKLTLPVIKAVAQADAEERAFWKRTIEKGRQEDGDLAQALALLEPSLDGLARAAGALRDALLQVHCQAFVALAVVGAVVRRNRDDVFVVGILLPRPLQPGADDAEADGQDVGVGQAQLRDHAL
;
A
#
# COMPACT_ATOMS: atom_id res chain seq x y z
N GLY A 1 -6.54 8.61 -5.74
CA GLY A 1 -5.73 7.69 -4.91
C GLY A 1 -4.90 8.42 -3.87
N LYS A 2 -4.45 7.70 -2.85
CA LYS A 2 -3.61 8.28 -1.76
C LYS A 2 -2.18 8.60 -2.21
N ARG A 3 -1.74 8.13 -3.39
CA ARG A 3 -0.39 8.34 -3.94
C ARG A 3 0.75 7.94 -2.98
N LEU A 4 0.54 6.89 -2.18
CA LEU A 4 1.47 6.51 -1.12
C LEU A 4 2.84 6.09 -1.68
N ARG A 5 2.86 5.22 -2.71
CA ARG A 5 4.11 4.73 -3.30
C ARG A 5 4.97 5.85 -3.91
N PRO A 6 4.44 6.74 -4.78
CA PRO A 6 5.23 7.87 -5.26
C PRO A 6 5.68 8.82 -4.14
N MET A 7 4.88 9.05 -3.09
CA MET A 7 5.30 9.83 -1.92
C MET A 7 6.47 9.19 -1.19
N LEU A 8 6.50 7.87 -1.06
CA LEU A 8 7.62 7.14 -0.45
C LEU A 8 8.90 7.32 -1.25
N THR A 9 8.85 7.22 -2.59
CA THR A 9 10.02 7.47 -3.45
C THR A 9 10.58 8.86 -3.22
N LEU A 10 9.72 9.88 -3.22
CA LEU A 10 10.13 11.27 -2.98
C LEU A 10 10.71 11.46 -1.58
N ALA A 11 10.05 10.91 -0.56
CA ALA A 11 10.45 11.04 0.84
C ALA A 11 11.79 10.35 1.12
N CYS A 12 11.97 9.10 0.66
CA CYS A 12 13.21 8.34 0.85
C CYS A 12 14.40 9.00 0.14
N ALA A 13 14.22 9.48 -1.10
CA ALA A 13 15.27 10.22 -1.80
C ALA A 13 15.68 11.48 -1.02
N ARG A 14 14.72 12.29 -0.58
CA ARG A 14 15.01 13.52 0.19
C ARG A 14 15.61 13.23 1.56
N MET A 15 15.12 12.23 2.26
CA MET A 15 15.67 11.77 3.55
C MET A 15 17.14 11.35 3.41
N CYS A 16 17.49 10.73 2.28
CA CYS A 16 18.84 10.32 1.93
C CYS A 16 19.72 11.49 1.43
N GLY A 17 19.20 12.71 1.37
CA GLY A 17 19.96 13.89 0.94
C GLY A 17 20.05 14.08 -0.58
N TYR A 18 19.16 13.42 -1.37
CA TYR A 18 19.16 13.61 -2.82
C TYR A 18 18.67 15.00 -3.21
N GLU A 19 19.49 15.75 -3.93
CA GLU A 19 19.19 17.13 -4.38
C GLU A 19 18.77 17.22 -5.86
N GLY A 20 18.95 16.13 -6.63
CA GLY A 20 18.61 16.07 -8.05
C GLY A 20 17.11 16.06 -8.34
N ALA A 21 16.73 15.87 -9.59
CA ALA A 21 15.35 15.88 -10.08
C ALA A 21 14.78 14.48 -10.40
N ASP A 22 15.63 13.44 -10.50
CA ASP A 22 15.20 12.12 -11.00
C ASP A 22 14.23 11.40 -10.08
N HIS A 23 14.24 11.72 -8.75
CA HIS A 23 13.26 11.18 -7.80
C HIS A 23 11.80 11.49 -8.21
N VAL A 24 11.54 12.60 -8.91
CA VAL A 24 10.20 12.95 -9.42
C VAL A 24 9.80 12.02 -10.58
N LYS A 25 10.75 11.74 -11.49
CA LYS A 25 10.52 10.81 -12.60
C LYS A 25 10.29 9.40 -12.07
N LEU A 26 11.09 8.95 -11.10
CA LEU A 26 10.95 7.63 -10.49
C LEU A 26 9.65 7.50 -9.68
N ALA A 27 9.21 8.55 -9.01
CA ALA A 27 7.90 8.58 -8.37
C ALA A 27 6.76 8.44 -9.40
N ALA A 28 6.88 9.10 -10.57
CA ALA A 28 5.93 8.94 -11.66
C ALA A 28 5.99 7.51 -12.25
N THR A 29 7.20 6.94 -12.41
CA THR A 29 7.40 5.56 -12.87
C THR A 29 6.66 4.56 -11.98
N VAL A 30 6.85 4.65 -10.67
CA VAL A 30 6.18 3.80 -9.67
C VAL A 30 4.66 3.93 -9.77
N GLU A 31 4.13 5.15 -9.94
CA GLU A 31 2.69 5.36 -10.09
C GLU A 31 2.17 4.84 -11.44
N PHE A 32 2.96 4.90 -12.51
CA PHE A 32 2.58 4.36 -13.82
C PHE A 32 2.52 2.82 -13.78
N ILE A 33 3.52 2.16 -13.18
CA ILE A 33 3.49 0.71 -12.96
C ILE A 33 2.23 0.34 -12.16
N HIS A 34 2.00 1.00 -11.01
CA HIS A 34 0.82 0.75 -10.19
C HIS A 34 -0.50 0.98 -10.93
N THR A 35 -0.61 2.04 -11.73
CA THR A 35 -1.85 2.33 -12.46
C THR A 35 -2.07 1.32 -13.59
N ALA A 36 -1.00 0.90 -14.27
CA ALA A 36 -1.06 -0.12 -15.30
C ALA A 36 -1.56 -1.46 -14.74
N THR A 37 -1.00 -1.90 -13.59
CA THR A 37 -1.47 -3.14 -12.94
C THR A 37 -2.93 -3.04 -12.54
N LEU A 38 -3.40 -1.91 -12.00
CA LEU A 38 -4.81 -1.73 -11.65
C LEU A 38 -5.75 -1.83 -12.87
N LEU A 39 -5.32 -1.31 -14.04
CA LEU A 39 -6.12 -1.39 -15.27
C LEU A 39 -6.20 -2.82 -15.81
N HIS A 40 -5.14 -3.59 -15.65
CA HIS A 40 -5.10 -5.01 -16.03
C HIS A 40 -5.91 -5.85 -15.05
N ASP A 41 -5.74 -5.63 -13.74
CA ASP A 41 -6.48 -6.32 -12.69
C ASP A 41 -7.99 -6.14 -12.82
N ASP A 42 -8.46 -4.91 -13.12
CA ASP A 42 -9.89 -4.64 -13.32
C ASP A 42 -10.49 -5.50 -14.46
N VAL A 43 -9.68 -5.87 -15.46
CA VAL A 43 -10.10 -6.76 -16.54
C VAL A 43 -10.04 -8.22 -16.11
N VAL A 44 -8.99 -8.63 -15.40
CA VAL A 44 -8.79 -10.02 -14.93
C VAL A 44 -9.84 -10.39 -13.88
N ASP A 45 -10.11 -9.48 -12.93
CA ASP A 45 -11.07 -9.67 -11.85
C ASP A 45 -12.53 -9.37 -12.28
N GLU A 46 -12.75 -8.97 -13.55
CA GLU A 46 -14.06 -8.52 -14.07
C GLU A 46 -14.71 -7.43 -13.18
N SER A 47 -13.90 -6.59 -12.59
CA SER A 47 -14.32 -5.58 -11.62
C SER A 47 -15.20 -4.51 -12.26
N ALA A 48 -16.37 -4.24 -11.67
CA ALA A 48 -17.29 -3.20 -12.15
C ALA A 48 -17.01 -1.83 -11.52
N GLN A 49 -16.44 -1.81 -10.32
CA GLN A 49 -16.22 -0.58 -9.56
C GLN A 49 -14.85 -0.58 -8.86
N ARG A 50 -14.25 0.61 -8.81
CA ARG A 50 -13.05 0.87 -8.02
C ARG A 50 -13.19 2.19 -7.28
N ARG A 51 -13.15 2.14 -5.94
CA ARG A 51 -13.30 3.32 -5.07
C ARG A 51 -14.62 4.06 -5.32
N GLY A 52 -15.70 3.33 -5.49
CA GLY A 52 -17.05 3.88 -5.72
C GLY A 52 -17.27 4.51 -7.10
N ARG A 53 -16.35 4.27 -8.05
CA ARG A 53 -16.49 4.73 -9.45
C ARG A 53 -16.43 3.54 -10.40
N PRO A 54 -17.14 3.59 -11.54
CA PRO A 54 -17.00 2.59 -12.58
C PRO A 54 -15.53 2.42 -13.01
N THR A 55 -15.12 1.18 -13.26
CA THR A 55 -13.79 0.84 -13.76
C THR A 55 -13.62 1.22 -15.23
N ALA A 56 -12.37 1.31 -15.69
CA ALA A 56 -12.08 1.70 -17.08
C ALA A 56 -12.63 0.70 -18.10
N ASN A 57 -12.52 -0.61 -17.81
CA ASN A 57 -13.06 -1.68 -18.65
C ASN A 57 -14.59 -1.62 -18.77
N LEU A 58 -15.30 -1.14 -17.75
CA LEU A 58 -16.76 -0.94 -17.81
C LEU A 58 -17.14 0.32 -18.59
N LEU A 59 -16.36 1.42 -18.45
CA LEU A 59 -16.64 2.70 -19.11
C LEU A 59 -16.34 2.69 -20.60
N TRP A 60 -15.30 1.98 -21.01
CA TRP A 60 -14.86 1.90 -22.41
C TRP A 60 -14.98 0.48 -22.94
N ASP A 61 -14.00 -0.38 -22.66
CA ASP A 61 -14.01 -1.83 -22.89
C ASP A 61 -12.71 -2.46 -22.31
N ASN A 62 -12.66 -3.80 -22.28
CA ASN A 62 -11.48 -4.54 -21.84
C ASN A 62 -10.24 -4.25 -22.70
N LYS A 63 -10.42 -4.09 -24.02
CA LYS A 63 -9.30 -3.83 -24.96
C LYS A 63 -8.66 -2.49 -24.66
N SER A 64 -9.46 -1.45 -24.44
CA SER A 64 -9.00 -0.11 -24.10
C SER A 64 -8.26 -0.11 -22.76
N SER A 65 -8.78 -0.82 -21.75
CA SER A 65 -8.13 -0.92 -20.44
C SER A 65 -6.76 -1.58 -20.55
N VAL A 66 -6.66 -2.70 -21.27
CA VAL A 66 -5.38 -3.41 -21.49
C VAL A 66 -4.39 -2.53 -22.25
N LEU A 67 -4.78 -1.91 -23.35
CA LEU A 67 -3.88 -1.07 -24.16
C LEU A 67 -3.39 0.18 -23.44
N VAL A 68 -4.23 0.79 -22.59
CA VAL A 68 -3.79 1.92 -21.75
C VAL A 68 -2.81 1.44 -20.66
N GLY A 69 -3.05 0.26 -20.07
CA GLY A 69 -2.10 -0.36 -19.15
C GLY A 69 -0.74 -0.61 -19.80
N ASP A 70 -0.72 -1.20 -21.01
CA ASP A 70 0.51 -1.43 -21.79
C ASP A 70 1.24 -0.12 -22.11
N TYR A 71 0.48 0.92 -22.49
CA TYR A 71 1.06 2.25 -22.72
C TYR A 71 1.73 2.81 -21.46
N LEU A 72 1.08 2.70 -20.29
CA LEU A 72 1.65 3.16 -19.03
C LEU A 72 2.90 2.36 -18.62
N PHE A 73 2.91 1.05 -18.85
CA PHE A 73 4.11 0.22 -18.66
C PHE A 73 5.25 0.69 -19.59
N ALA A 74 4.98 0.89 -20.88
CA ALA A 74 5.98 1.38 -21.83
C ALA A 74 6.53 2.75 -21.38
N ARG A 75 5.68 3.67 -20.93
CA ARG A 75 6.10 4.97 -20.40
C ARG A 75 6.91 4.83 -19.10
N ALA A 76 6.54 3.91 -18.22
CA ALA A 76 7.33 3.62 -17.02
C ALA A 76 8.75 3.17 -17.37
N PHE A 77 8.92 2.25 -18.35
CA PHE A 77 10.24 1.84 -18.84
C PHE A 77 11.05 3.01 -19.40
N GLN A 78 10.44 3.89 -20.18
CA GLN A 78 11.13 5.09 -20.69
C GLN A 78 11.63 5.99 -19.56
N LEU A 79 10.79 6.23 -18.54
CA LEU A 79 11.14 7.08 -17.42
C LEU A 79 12.22 6.47 -16.51
N MET A 80 12.20 5.14 -16.29
CA MET A 80 13.20 4.49 -15.43
C MET A 80 14.60 4.41 -16.07
N VAL A 81 14.70 4.55 -17.38
CA VAL A 81 15.98 4.61 -18.12
C VAL A 81 16.60 6.01 -18.09
N GLU A 82 15.79 7.08 -17.99
CA GLU A 82 16.27 8.47 -18.07
C GLU A 82 17.35 8.85 -17.03
N PRO A 83 17.34 8.34 -15.77
CA PRO A 83 18.44 8.60 -14.83
C PRO A 83 19.79 8.03 -15.27
N GLY A 84 19.81 7.08 -16.22
CA GLY A 84 21.03 6.44 -16.70
C GLY A 84 21.67 5.45 -15.71
N ASP A 85 20.93 5.05 -14.68
CA ASP A 85 21.38 4.10 -13.66
C ASP A 85 20.75 2.72 -13.89
N LEU A 86 21.58 1.75 -14.26
CA LEU A 86 21.15 0.36 -14.51
C LEU A 86 20.58 -0.31 -13.26
N ARG A 87 21.02 0.09 -12.07
CA ARG A 87 20.49 -0.45 -10.81
C ARG A 87 19.05 -0.02 -10.59
N VAL A 88 18.73 1.23 -10.88
CA VAL A 88 17.34 1.74 -10.85
C VAL A 88 16.45 0.96 -11.82
N LEU A 89 16.96 0.73 -13.04
CA LEU A 89 16.26 -0.07 -14.06
C LEU A 89 16.02 -1.50 -13.57
N ASP A 90 17.05 -2.14 -13.00
CA ASP A 90 16.96 -3.50 -12.45
C ASP A 90 15.89 -3.60 -11.36
N ILE A 91 15.92 -2.72 -10.35
CA ILE A 91 14.98 -2.70 -9.23
C ILE A 91 13.53 -2.55 -9.71
N LEU A 92 13.26 -1.58 -10.58
CA LEU A 92 11.89 -1.28 -11.01
C LEU A 92 11.35 -2.30 -12.01
N SER A 93 12.20 -2.84 -12.90
CA SER A 93 11.80 -3.90 -13.82
C SER A 93 11.56 -5.23 -13.09
N ASN A 94 12.39 -5.58 -12.12
CA ASN A 94 12.18 -6.75 -11.26
C ASN A 94 10.89 -6.60 -10.43
N ALA A 95 10.60 -5.42 -9.89
CA ALA A 95 9.35 -5.18 -9.20
C ALA A 95 8.13 -5.40 -10.12
N ALA A 96 8.20 -4.92 -11.37
CA ALA A 96 7.13 -5.12 -12.34
C ALA A 96 6.93 -6.61 -12.69
N ALA A 97 8.01 -7.36 -12.87
CA ALA A 97 7.97 -8.80 -13.10
C ALA A 97 7.38 -9.55 -11.89
N THR A 98 7.86 -9.21 -10.69
CA THR A 98 7.40 -9.83 -9.42
C THR A 98 5.90 -9.57 -9.18
N ILE A 99 5.38 -8.40 -9.56
CA ILE A 99 3.93 -8.13 -9.49
C ILE A 99 3.17 -9.10 -10.40
N ALA A 100 3.60 -9.25 -11.64
CA ALA A 100 2.95 -10.17 -12.59
C ALA A 100 3.01 -11.63 -12.12
N GLU A 101 4.14 -12.07 -11.57
CA GLU A 101 4.28 -13.40 -10.94
C GLU A 101 3.34 -13.57 -9.74
N GLY A 102 3.22 -12.53 -8.91
CA GLY A 102 2.29 -12.51 -7.76
C GLY A 102 0.82 -12.63 -8.19
N GLU A 103 0.43 -11.97 -9.31
CA GLU A 103 -0.91 -12.11 -9.89
C GLU A 103 -1.17 -13.54 -10.38
N VAL A 104 -0.23 -14.13 -11.11
CA VAL A 104 -0.35 -15.52 -11.58
C VAL A 104 -0.44 -16.49 -10.39
N LEU A 105 0.37 -16.27 -9.34
CA LEU A 105 0.31 -17.07 -8.13
C LEU A 105 -1.05 -16.91 -7.42
N GLN A 106 -1.58 -15.69 -7.32
CA GLN A 106 -2.90 -15.43 -6.75
C GLN A 106 -3.99 -16.19 -7.50
N LEU A 107 -3.98 -16.17 -8.84
CA LEU A 107 -4.94 -16.94 -9.64
C LEU A 107 -4.88 -18.45 -9.38
N SER A 108 -3.68 -19.00 -9.19
CA SER A 108 -3.49 -20.41 -8.87
C SER A 108 -3.87 -20.78 -7.44
N ALA A 109 -3.72 -19.86 -6.50
CA ALA A 109 -4.07 -20.02 -5.09
C ALA A 109 -5.56 -19.73 -4.80
N ALA A 110 -6.21 -18.94 -5.64
CA ALA A 110 -7.62 -18.64 -5.52
C ALA A 110 -8.47 -19.92 -5.56
N GLN A 111 -9.56 -19.93 -4.78
CA GLN A 111 -10.52 -21.04 -4.75
C GLN A 111 -9.95 -22.38 -4.27
N ASN A 112 -8.74 -22.41 -3.73
CA ASN A 112 -8.10 -23.61 -3.21
C ASN A 112 -7.98 -23.55 -1.68
N LEU A 113 -8.86 -24.25 -0.96
CA LEU A 113 -8.86 -24.26 0.52
C LEU A 113 -7.59 -24.86 1.15
N ALA A 114 -6.68 -25.44 0.36
CA ALA A 114 -5.36 -25.85 0.83
C ALA A 114 -4.32 -24.72 0.84
N THR A 115 -4.68 -23.53 0.34
CA THR A 115 -3.84 -22.36 0.41
C THR A 115 -3.58 -21.97 1.87
N ASP A 116 -2.31 -21.93 2.25
CA ASP A 116 -1.88 -21.61 3.60
C ASP A 116 -1.33 -20.17 3.70
N GLU A 117 -0.93 -19.80 4.92
CA GLU A 117 -0.35 -18.45 5.19
C GLU A 117 0.95 -18.21 4.43
N ALA A 118 1.75 -19.24 4.14
CA ALA A 118 3.02 -19.08 3.44
C ALA A 118 2.76 -18.69 1.98
N VAL A 119 1.80 -19.35 1.32
CA VAL A 119 1.36 -18.98 -0.03
C VAL A 119 0.72 -17.60 -0.05
N TYR A 120 -0.14 -17.28 0.92
CA TYR A 120 -0.72 -15.94 1.05
C TYR A 120 0.36 -14.85 1.16
N LEU A 121 1.36 -15.05 2.03
CA LEU A 121 2.48 -14.09 2.17
C LEU A 121 3.28 -13.95 0.88
N GLN A 122 3.49 -15.02 0.11
CA GLN A 122 4.14 -14.94 -1.20
C GLN A 122 3.32 -14.09 -2.18
N VAL A 123 2.00 -14.31 -2.24
CA VAL A 123 1.08 -13.54 -3.08
C VAL A 123 1.16 -12.05 -2.75
N ILE A 124 0.97 -11.67 -1.47
CA ILE A 124 0.94 -10.24 -1.10
C ILE A 124 2.30 -9.57 -1.20
N ARG A 125 3.41 -10.31 -1.00
CA ARG A 125 4.75 -9.80 -1.27
C ARG A 125 4.96 -9.51 -2.75
N GLY A 126 4.58 -10.44 -3.63
CA GLY A 126 4.69 -10.24 -5.07
C GLY A 126 3.77 -9.12 -5.54
N LYS A 127 2.47 -9.26 -5.32
CA LYS A 127 1.45 -8.34 -5.86
C LYS A 127 1.55 -6.93 -5.28
N THR A 128 1.84 -6.79 -3.99
CA THR A 128 1.72 -5.51 -3.29
C THR A 128 3.05 -4.98 -2.76
N ALA A 129 3.80 -5.77 -1.98
CA ALA A 129 4.98 -5.27 -1.29
C ALA A 129 6.17 -5.00 -2.22
N ALA A 130 6.33 -5.74 -3.31
CA ALA A 130 7.42 -5.56 -4.27
C ALA A 130 7.54 -4.11 -4.80
N LEU A 131 6.42 -3.46 -5.10
CA LEU A 131 6.45 -2.07 -5.56
C LEU A 131 6.62 -1.06 -4.42
N PHE A 132 6.28 -1.42 -3.18
CA PHE A 132 6.62 -0.60 -2.01
C PHE A 132 8.12 -0.65 -1.73
N SER A 133 8.74 -1.83 -1.76
CA SER A 133 10.18 -2.02 -1.60
C SER A 133 10.96 -1.26 -2.67
N ALA A 134 10.60 -1.44 -3.94
CA ALA A 134 11.22 -0.73 -5.04
C ALA A 134 11.09 0.79 -4.92
N ALA A 135 9.91 1.29 -4.50
CA ALA A 135 9.66 2.72 -4.33
C ALA A 135 10.54 3.37 -3.25
N THR A 136 10.84 2.64 -2.17
CA THR A 136 11.73 3.13 -1.09
C THR A 136 13.20 2.95 -1.44
N GLU A 137 13.57 1.80 -2.00
CA GLU A 137 14.93 1.41 -2.37
C GLU A 137 15.55 2.36 -3.40
N VAL A 138 14.83 2.68 -4.48
CA VAL A 138 15.35 3.58 -5.54
C VAL A 138 15.69 4.96 -5.00
N GLY A 139 15.02 5.42 -3.93
CA GLY A 139 15.33 6.68 -3.25
C GLY A 139 16.74 6.68 -2.65
N GLY A 140 17.16 5.57 -2.04
CA GLY A 140 18.51 5.37 -1.51
C GLY A 140 19.56 5.22 -2.61
N VAL A 141 19.21 4.48 -3.67
CA VAL A 141 20.11 4.24 -4.81
C VAL A 141 20.49 5.55 -5.49
N ILE A 142 19.51 6.37 -5.90
CA ILE A 142 19.82 7.64 -6.59
C ILE A 142 20.52 8.66 -5.70
N ALA A 143 20.39 8.51 -4.37
CA ALA A 143 21.12 9.32 -3.38
C ALA A 143 22.54 8.81 -3.12
N GLY A 144 22.98 7.72 -3.78
CA GLY A 144 24.31 7.13 -3.63
C GLY A 144 24.59 6.62 -2.21
N ARG A 145 23.55 6.12 -1.50
CA ARG A 145 23.71 5.65 -0.12
C ARG A 145 24.45 4.31 -0.07
N PRO A 146 25.11 4.00 1.08
CA PRO A 146 25.70 2.70 1.32
C PRO A 146 24.69 1.56 1.20
N GLU A 147 25.13 0.38 0.79
CA GLU A 147 24.29 -0.79 0.56
C GLU A 147 23.43 -1.19 1.76
N GLU A 148 23.97 -1.04 2.96
CA GLU A 148 23.24 -1.31 4.21
C GLU A 148 22.01 -0.40 4.38
N GLU A 149 22.13 0.88 4.03
CA GLU A 149 21.01 1.83 4.08
C GLU A 149 19.99 1.58 2.98
N ILE A 150 20.45 1.23 1.76
CA ILE A 150 19.59 0.86 0.65
C ILE A 150 18.78 -0.39 1.02
N LYS A 151 19.45 -1.41 1.59
CA LYS A 151 18.77 -2.61 2.08
C LYS A 151 17.75 -2.30 3.19
N ALA A 152 18.07 -1.42 4.11
CA ALA A 152 17.12 -1.01 5.16
C ALA A 152 15.87 -0.34 4.58
N LEU A 153 16.02 0.46 3.50
CA LEU A 153 14.89 1.05 2.79
C LEU A 153 14.06 0.00 2.06
N PHE A 154 14.70 -0.99 1.43
CA PHE A 154 14.02 -2.14 0.85
C PHE A 154 13.20 -2.90 1.90
N ASP A 155 13.84 -3.31 3.01
CA ASP A 155 13.19 -4.07 4.09
C ASP A 155 12.01 -3.28 4.70
N PHE A 156 12.15 -1.97 4.86
CA PHE A 156 11.07 -1.08 5.28
C PHE A 156 9.90 -1.09 4.30
N GLY A 157 10.19 -0.96 3.00
CA GLY A 157 9.17 -1.00 1.95
C GLY A 157 8.42 -2.33 1.91
N ASP A 158 9.14 -3.48 2.04
CA ASP A 158 8.53 -4.81 2.09
C ASP A 158 7.58 -4.95 3.29
N ALA A 159 8.06 -4.63 4.48
CA ALA A 159 7.25 -4.70 5.70
C ALA A 159 6.02 -3.80 5.63
N LEU A 160 6.17 -2.58 5.10
CA LEU A 160 5.05 -1.64 4.92
C LEU A 160 4.04 -2.17 3.91
N GLY A 161 4.50 -2.74 2.79
CA GLY A 161 3.63 -3.28 1.74
C GLY A 161 2.84 -4.50 2.22
N VAL A 162 3.50 -5.41 2.95
CA VAL A 162 2.84 -6.57 3.59
C VAL A 162 1.79 -6.10 4.60
N ALA A 163 2.15 -5.21 5.52
CA ALA A 163 1.21 -4.67 6.51
C ALA A 163 0.03 -3.93 5.85
N PHE A 164 0.30 -3.17 4.78
CA PHE A 164 -0.73 -2.47 4.02
C PHE A 164 -1.76 -3.44 3.44
N GLN A 165 -1.32 -4.55 2.82
CA GLN A 165 -2.24 -5.53 2.24
C GLN A 165 -3.01 -6.29 3.31
N MET A 166 -2.35 -6.72 4.40
CA MET A 166 -3.05 -7.37 5.51
C MET A 166 -4.17 -6.50 6.09
N VAL A 167 -3.94 -5.20 6.24
CA VAL A 167 -4.96 -4.26 6.72
C VAL A 167 -6.07 -4.07 5.68
N ASP A 168 -5.75 -4.06 4.38
CA ASP A 168 -6.75 -3.92 3.32
C ASP A 168 -7.69 -5.14 3.29
N ASP A 169 -7.14 -6.35 3.43
CA ASP A 169 -7.89 -7.60 3.50
C ASP A 169 -8.77 -7.69 4.76
N LEU A 170 -8.26 -7.22 5.90
CA LEU A 170 -9.06 -7.13 7.14
C LEU A 170 -10.22 -6.15 7.00
N LEU A 171 -9.98 -5.00 6.38
CA LEU A 171 -11.00 -3.96 6.19
C LEU A 171 -12.09 -4.38 5.20
N ASP A 172 -11.83 -5.33 4.31
CA ASP A 172 -12.85 -5.89 3.44
C ASP A 172 -13.98 -6.59 4.23
N TYR A 173 -13.64 -7.24 5.35
CA TYR A 173 -14.61 -7.90 6.21
C TYR A 173 -15.09 -7.04 7.39
N TRP A 174 -14.31 -6.04 7.78
CA TRP A 174 -14.56 -5.20 8.96
C TRP A 174 -15.00 -3.78 8.61
N GLY A 175 -15.05 -3.47 7.32
CA GLY A 175 -15.40 -2.13 6.85
C GLY A 175 -16.85 -1.78 7.21
N SER A 176 -17.06 -0.55 7.66
CA SER A 176 -18.38 0.06 7.71
C SER A 176 -18.63 0.85 6.42
N GLU A 177 -19.88 1.19 6.12
CA GLU A 177 -20.24 2.10 5.01
C GLU A 177 -19.43 3.41 5.03
N ALA A 178 -18.92 3.80 6.21
CA ALA A 178 -18.06 4.98 6.37
C ALA A 178 -16.70 4.85 5.64
N THR A 179 -16.24 3.63 5.30
CA THR A 179 -14.99 3.40 4.55
C THR A 179 -15.17 3.50 3.04
N GLY A 180 -16.42 3.56 2.55
CA GLY A 180 -16.75 3.64 1.12
C GLY A 180 -16.41 2.39 0.32
N LYS A 181 -16.20 1.24 0.98
CA LYS A 181 -16.04 -0.10 0.38
C LYS A 181 -17.29 -0.92 0.67
N ASN A 182 -17.69 -1.77 -0.26
CA ASN A 182 -18.64 -2.84 0.01
C ASN A 182 -17.94 -3.86 0.91
N VAL A 183 -18.64 -4.36 1.92
CA VAL A 183 -18.12 -5.41 2.79
C VAL A 183 -18.20 -6.76 2.08
N GLY A 184 -17.11 -7.55 2.12
CA GLY A 184 -17.06 -8.92 1.64
C GLY A 184 -16.88 -9.07 0.13
N ASP A 185 -16.23 -8.13 -0.54
CA ASP A 185 -15.89 -8.27 -1.96
C ASP A 185 -14.93 -9.45 -2.17
N ASP A 186 -13.93 -9.64 -1.30
CA ASP A 186 -13.02 -10.79 -1.34
C ASP A 186 -13.75 -12.14 -1.21
N PHE A 187 -14.81 -12.20 -0.38
CA PHE A 187 -15.65 -13.40 -0.28
C PHE A 187 -16.41 -13.66 -1.58
N ARG A 188 -17.03 -12.62 -2.18
CA ARG A 188 -17.76 -12.76 -3.46
C ARG A 188 -16.85 -13.20 -4.59
N GLU A 189 -15.62 -12.68 -4.62
CA GLU A 189 -14.58 -13.01 -5.58
C GLU A 189 -13.86 -14.34 -5.25
N ARG A 190 -14.22 -14.97 -4.12
CA ARG A 190 -13.67 -16.26 -3.65
C ARG A 190 -12.15 -16.21 -3.43
N LYS A 191 -11.63 -15.05 -3.02
CA LYS A 191 -10.22 -14.87 -2.66
C LYS A 191 -9.96 -15.48 -1.29
N LEU A 192 -8.86 -16.22 -1.17
CA LEU A 192 -8.37 -16.76 0.10
C LEU A 192 -7.40 -15.74 0.72
N THR A 193 -7.97 -14.75 1.39
CA THR A 193 -7.22 -13.78 2.18
C THR A 193 -6.99 -14.30 3.61
N LEU A 194 -6.10 -13.65 4.35
CA LEU A 194 -5.66 -14.12 5.67
C LEU A 194 -6.82 -14.45 6.64
N PRO A 195 -7.89 -13.65 6.74
CA PRO A 195 -9.04 -13.98 7.60
C PRO A 195 -9.66 -15.33 7.25
N VAL A 196 -9.91 -15.58 5.95
CA VAL A 196 -10.50 -16.85 5.47
C VAL A 196 -9.57 -18.02 5.72
N ILE A 197 -8.27 -17.88 5.43
CA ILE A 197 -7.25 -18.93 5.69
C ILE A 197 -7.27 -19.32 7.17
N LYS A 198 -7.29 -18.35 8.08
CA LYS A 198 -7.35 -18.60 9.53
C LYS A 198 -8.64 -19.30 9.95
N ALA A 199 -9.78 -18.87 9.43
CA ALA A 199 -11.07 -19.49 9.72
C ALA A 199 -11.12 -20.94 9.21
N VAL A 200 -10.70 -21.19 7.96
CA VAL A 200 -10.64 -22.54 7.37
C VAL A 200 -9.72 -23.47 8.16
N ALA A 201 -8.59 -22.96 8.66
CA ALA A 201 -7.65 -23.75 9.46
C ALA A 201 -8.25 -24.25 10.79
N GLN A 202 -9.19 -23.49 11.36
CA GLN A 202 -9.86 -23.79 12.63
C GLN A 202 -11.24 -24.42 12.45
N ALA A 203 -11.73 -24.51 11.20
CA ALA A 203 -13.07 -24.93 10.86
C ALA A 203 -13.37 -26.39 11.26
N ASP A 204 -14.54 -26.61 11.84
CA ASP A 204 -15.10 -27.94 12.03
C ASP A 204 -15.59 -28.55 10.71
N ALA A 205 -16.25 -29.70 10.76
CA ALA A 205 -16.71 -30.41 9.56
C ALA A 205 -17.82 -29.66 8.81
N GLU A 206 -18.73 -29.00 9.52
CA GLU A 206 -19.85 -28.23 8.95
C GLU A 206 -19.35 -26.91 8.34
N GLU A 207 -18.53 -26.17 9.07
CA GLU A 207 -17.88 -24.94 8.62
C GLU A 207 -16.99 -25.19 7.40
N ARG A 208 -16.22 -26.30 7.41
CA ARG A 208 -15.41 -26.70 6.27
C ARG A 208 -16.26 -27.04 5.04
N ALA A 209 -17.42 -27.67 5.22
CA ALA A 209 -18.36 -27.91 4.14
C ALA A 209 -18.94 -26.62 3.57
N PHE A 210 -19.21 -25.62 4.43
CA PHE A 210 -19.62 -24.28 4.03
C PHE A 210 -18.54 -23.59 3.16
N TRP A 211 -17.30 -23.52 3.63
CA TRP A 211 -16.20 -22.92 2.88
C TRP A 211 -15.94 -23.64 1.56
N LYS A 212 -16.06 -24.98 1.55
CA LYS A 212 -15.93 -25.78 0.32
C LYS A 212 -17.03 -25.45 -0.68
N ARG A 213 -18.27 -25.25 -0.23
CA ARG A 213 -19.40 -24.90 -1.10
C ARG A 213 -19.23 -23.49 -1.68
N THR A 214 -18.91 -22.52 -0.83
CA THR A 214 -18.92 -21.09 -1.17
C THR A 214 -17.66 -20.63 -1.88
N ILE A 215 -16.48 -21.06 -1.44
CA ILE A 215 -15.19 -20.61 -2.01
C ILE A 215 -14.71 -21.57 -3.11
N GLU A 216 -14.56 -22.89 -2.79
CA GLU A 216 -13.96 -23.83 -3.75
C GLU A 216 -14.91 -24.09 -4.94
N LYS A 217 -16.19 -24.35 -4.67
CA LYS A 217 -17.18 -24.66 -5.71
C LYS A 217 -17.91 -23.43 -6.25
N GLY A 218 -17.76 -22.26 -5.62
CA GLY A 218 -18.41 -21.02 -6.05
C GLY A 218 -19.94 -21.02 -5.97
N ARG A 219 -20.53 -21.90 -5.15
CA ARG A 219 -21.97 -21.98 -4.97
C ARG A 219 -22.39 -21.12 -3.80
N GLN A 220 -22.42 -19.80 -4.05
CA GLN A 220 -22.85 -18.81 -3.06
C GLN A 220 -24.34 -18.55 -3.20
N GLU A 221 -25.03 -18.41 -2.07
CA GLU A 221 -26.47 -18.19 -1.94
C GLU A 221 -26.74 -16.93 -1.09
N ASP A 222 -27.97 -16.45 -1.14
CA ASP A 222 -28.39 -15.34 -0.29
C ASP A 222 -28.20 -15.69 1.21
N GLY A 223 -27.53 -14.80 1.95
CA GLY A 223 -27.18 -15.00 3.36
C GLY A 223 -25.81 -15.60 3.64
N ASP A 224 -25.13 -16.17 2.64
CA ASP A 224 -23.79 -16.77 2.82
C ASP A 224 -22.74 -15.77 3.29
N LEU A 225 -22.81 -14.51 2.84
CA LEU A 225 -21.92 -13.48 3.33
C LEU A 225 -22.11 -13.25 4.83
N ALA A 226 -23.34 -13.20 5.31
CA ALA A 226 -23.62 -13.02 6.74
C ALA A 226 -23.08 -14.20 7.56
N GLN A 227 -23.23 -15.43 7.08
CA GLN A 227 -22.65 -16.62 7.70
C GLN A 227 -21.12 -16.57 7.67
N ALA A 228 -20.50 -16.19 6.52
CA ALA A 228 -19.06 -16.03 6.42
C ALA A 228 -18.52 -15.03 7.43
N LEU A 229 -19.16 -13.85 7.57
CA LEU A 229 -18.76 -12.84 8.54
C LEU A 229 -18.83 -13.37 9.99
N ALA A 230 -19.87 -14.12 10.35
CA ALA A 230 -19.97 -14.73 11.68
C ALA A 230 -18.86 -15.77 11.93
N LEU A 231 -18.49 -16.56 10.92
CA LEU A 231 -17.39 -17.53 11.03
C LEU A 231 -16.00 -16.87 11.06
N LEU A 232 -15.87 -15.67 10.47
CA LEU A 232 -14.61 -14.91 10.46
C LEU A 232 -14.37 -14.14 11.76
N GLU A 233 -15.41 -13.78 12.53
CA GLU A 233 -15.29 -12.92 13.71
C GLU A 233 -14.19 -13.35 14.69
N PRO A 234 -14.05 -14.62 15.12
CA PRO A 234 -12.98 -15.04 16.03
C PRO A 234 -11.57 -14.84 15.43
N SER A 235 -11.42 -15.05 14.13
CA SER A 235 -10.15 -14.88 13.41
C SER A 235 -9.81 -13.40 13.24
N LEU A 236 -10.78 -12.57 12.93
CA LEU A 236 -10.64 -11.11 12.79
C LEU A 236 -10.19 -10.48 14.11
N ASP A 237 -10.81 -10.85 15.23
CA ASP A 237 -10.43 -10.36 16.56
C ASP A 237 -9.01 -10.75 16.94
N GLY A 238 -8.58 -11.97 16.61
CA GLY A 238 -7.21 -12.42 16.80
C GLY A 238 -6.20 -11.61 16.00
N LEU A 239 -6.49 -11.39 14.72
CA LEU A 239 -5.64 -10.62 13.80
C LEU A 239 -5.57 -9.15 14.19
N ALA A 240 -6.67 -8.55 14.64
CA ALA A 240 -6.69 -7.17 15.12
C ALA A 240 -5.83 -6.96 16.37
N ARG A 241 -5.91 -7.88 17.32
CA ARG A 241 -5.03 -7.85 18.50
C ARG A 241 -3.56 -8.00 18.11
N ALA A 242 -3.24 -8.90 17.18
CA ALA A 242 -1.87 -9.07 16.68
C ALA A 242 -1.37 -7.83 15.95
N ALA A 243 -2.19 -7.21 15.10
CA ALA A 243 -1.85 -5.95 14.42
C ALA A 243 -1.65 -4.79 15.40
N GLY A 244 -2.47 -4.71 16.46
CA GLY A 244 -2.29 -3.75 17.55
C GLY A 244 -0.97 -3.94 18.29
N ALA A 245 -0.65 -5.18 18.66
CA ALA A 245 0.62 -5.51 19.35
C ALA A 245 1.84 -5.24 18.44
N LEU A 246 1.75 -5.53 17.14
CA LEU A 246 2.82 -5.22 16.18
C LEU A 246 3.01 -3.71 16.03
N ARG A 247 1.92 -2.94 15.92
CA ARG A 247 1.98 -1.48 15.91
C ARG A 247 2.70 -0.95 17.15
N ASP A 248 2.34 -1.43 18.33
CA ASP A 248 2.90 -0.97 19.60
C ASP A 248 4.39 -1.37 19.71
N ALA A 249 4.76 -2.56 19.25
CA ALA A 249 6.16 -3.01 19.16
C ALA A 249 6.97 -2.16 18.17
N LEU A 250 6.42 -1.86 16.98
CA LEU A 250 7.06 -0.99 15.98
C LEU A 250 7.24 0.44 16.50
N LEU A 251 6.27 0.96 17.26
CA LEU A 251 6.39 2.27 17.92
C LEU A 251 7.50 2.28 18.98
N GLN A 252 7.74 1.17 19.67
CA GLN A 252 8.81 1.06 20.67
C GLN A 252 10.21 0.90 20.07
N VAL A 253 10.34 0.12 18.98
CA VAL A 253 11.64 -0.24 18.38
C VAL A 253 12.16 0.82 17.40
N HIS A 254 11.28 1.56 16.74
CA HIS A 254 11.63 2.46 15.62
C HIS A 254 11.26 3.92 15.87
N CYS A 255 11.19 4.36 17.13
CA CYS A 255 10.74 5.72 17.48
C CYS A 255 11.52 6.83 16.73
N GLN A 256 12.78 6.63 16.35
CA GLN A 256 13.56 7.64 15.63
C GLN A 256 13.35 7.64 14.10
N ALA A 257 13.28 6.49 13.47
CA ALA A 257 13.04 6.42 12.01
C ALA A 257 11.55 6.56 11.66
N PHE A 258 10.66 6.02 12.51
CA PHE A 258 9.21 6.09 12.30
C PHE A 258 8.64 7.47 12.63
N VAL A 259 9.20 8.21 13.57
CA VAL A 259 8.84 9.61 13.84
C VAL A 259 9.15 10.48 12.62
N ALA A 260 10.26 10.24 11.92
CA ALA A 260 10.55 10.94 10.67
C ALA A 260 9.53 10.63 9.56
N LEU A 261 9.09 9.37 9.43
CA LEU A 261 8.09 8.96 8.42
C LEU A 261 6.64 9.19 8.85
N ALA A 262 6.30 9.04 10.14
CA ALA A 262 4.99 9.38 10.68
C ALA A 262 4.75 10.90 10.64
N VAL A 263 5.80 11.71 10.80
CA VAL A 263 5.74 13.16 10.61
C VAL A 263 5.48 13.50 9.14
N VAL A 264 6.06 12.77 8.18
CA VAL A 264 5.75 12.92 6.74
C VAL A 264 4.31 12.45 6.45
N GLY A 265 3.80 11.41 7.13
CA GLY A 265 2.42 10.91 6.95
C GLY A 265 1.34 11.73 7.68
N ALA A 266 1.69 12.41 8.78
CA ALA A 266 0.73 13.16 9.59
C ALA A 266 0.45 14.60 9.07
N VAL A 267 1.21 15.10 8.11
CA VAL A 267 1.12 16.51 7.64
C VAL A 267 0.42 16.65 6.29
N VAL A 268 -0.20 15.60 5.73
CA VAL A 268 -1.14 15.77 4.61
C VAL A 268 -2.53 16.06 5.18
N ARG A 269 -2.73 17.20 5.81
CA ARG A 269 -4.07 17.75 6.05
C ARG A 269 -4.56 18.39 4.76
N ARG A 270 -5.63 17.86 4.24
CA ARG A 270 -6.41 18.45 3.15
C ARG A 270 -6.98 19.78 3.64
N ASN A 271 -6.43 20.90 3.18
CA ASN A 271 -7.08 22.18 3.34
C ASN A 271 -8.22 22.31 2.32
N ARG A 272 -9.30 23.01 2.64
CA ARG A 272 -10.53 23.11 1.84
C ARG A 272 -10.33 23.68 0.42
N ASP A 273 -9.15 24.18 0.09
CA ASP A 273 -8.85 24.87 -1.17
C ASP A 273 -7.73 24.20 -2.00
N ASP A 274 -7.68 22.87 -2.02
CA ASP A 274 -6.81 22.03 -2.90
C ASP A 274 -5.31 22.40 -2.97
N VAL A 275 -4.76 23.09 -1.98
CA VAL A 275 -3.32 23.38 -1.89
C VAL A 275 -2.65 22.44 -0.90
N PHE A 276 -1.70 21.65 -1.39
CA PHE A 276 -0.86 20.79 -0.54
C PHE A 276 0.27 21.62 0.08
N VAL A 277 0.22 21.85 1.38
CA VAL A 277 1.35 22.44 2.13
C VAL A 277 2.09 21.30 2.83
N VAL A 278 3.31 21.02 2.39
CA VAL A 278 4.23 20.10 3.06
C VAL A 278 5.03 20.93 4.08
N GLY A 279 4.63 20.86 5.34
CA GLY A 279 5.40 21.44 6.44
C GLY A 279 6.30 20.37 7.07
N ILE A 280 7.60 20.50 6.96
CA ILE A 280 8.57 19.63 7.64
C ILE A 280 8.86 20.27 9.02
N LEU A 281 8.34 19.64 10.08
CA LEU A 281 8.77 19.95 11.46
C LEU A 281 9.91 19.00 11.82
N LEU A 282 11.13 19.49 11.78
CA LEU A 282 12.30 18.76 12.29
C LEU A 282 12.26 18.81 13.83
N PRO A 283 12.35 17.66 14.53
CA PRO A 283 12.52 17.68 15.98
C PRO A 283 13.90 18.26 16.33
N ARG A 284 13.92 19.19 17.26
CA ARG A 284 15.18 19.67 17.85
C ARG A 284 15.90 18.51 18.55
N PRO A 285 17.22 18.39 18.44
CA PRO A 285 17.97 17.40 19.19
C PRO A 285 17.78 17.66 20.68
N LEU A 286 17.41 16.60 21.42
CA LEU A 286 17.35 16.59 22.87
C LEU A 286 18.77 16.83 23.43
N GLN A 287 18.96 17.99 24.08
CA GLN A 287 20.16 18.21 24.91
C GLN A 287 19.99 17.42 26.21
N PRO A 288 21.02 16.74 26.68
CA PRO A 288 20.97 16.06 27.96
C PRO A 288 21.11 17.08 29.10
N GLY A 289 20.09 17.17 29.96
CA GLY A 289 20.15 17.69 31.30
C GLY A 289 19.89 19.20 31.45
N ALA A 290 18.67 19.54 31.83
CA ALA A 290 18.36 20.63 32.77
C ALA A 290 16.95 20.39 33.32
N ASP A 291 16.89 20.32 34.65
CA ASP A 291 15.72 20.14 35.46
C ASP A 291 14.73 21.31 35.39
N ASP A 292 13.48 20.98 35.57
CA ASP A 292 12.30 21.75 35.99
C ASP A 292 12.39 23.29 36.03
N ALA A 293 11.58 23.95 35.14
CA ALA A 293 10.97 25.23 35.44
C ALA A 293 9.72 25.47 34.59
N GLU A 294 8.70 25.92 35.23
CA GLU A 294 7.33 26.22 34.89
C GLU A 294 7.04 26.75 33.47
N ALA A 295 5.97 26.22 32.90
CA ALA A 295 5.37 26.67 31.65
C ALA A 295 4.56 27.94 31.89
N ASP A 296 4.98 29.02 31.28
CA ASP A 296 4.14 30.21 31.09
C ASP A 296 3.89 30.40 29.60
N GLY A 297 2.61 30.46 29.22
CA GLY A 297 2.17 30.52 27.83
C GLY A 297 2.43 31.92 27.22
N GLN A 298 3.07 31.95 26.08
CA GLN A 298 3.02 33.07 25.17
C GLN A 298 2.79 32.67 23.73
N ASP A 299 1.70 33.18 23.22
CA ASP A 299 1.23 33.16 21.85
C ASP A 299 2.29 33.76 20.91
N VAL A 300 2.79 33.01 19.94
CA VAL A 300 3.68 33.53 18.91
C VAL A 300 2.89 33.62 17.60
N GLY A 301 2.57 34.85 17.25
CA GLY A 301 1.83 35.23 16.06
C GLY A 301 2.51 34.77 14.76
N VAL A 302 1.70 34.18 13.90
CA VAL A 302 2.06 33.76 12.54
C VAL A 302 1.99 35.00 11.63
N GLY A 303 3.14 35.43 11.11
CA GLY A 303 3.21 36.49 10.10
C GLY A 303 2.70 35.98 8.74
N GLN A 304 1.66 36.64 8.23
CA GLN A 304 1.18 36.46 6.86
C GLN A 304 2.15 37.15 5.88
N ALA A 305 2.78 36.35 5.01
CA ALA A 305 3.45 36.90 3.82
C ALA A 305 2.46 36.96 2.66
N GLN A 306 2.07 38.14 2.25
CA GLN A 306 1.32 38.40 1.02
C GLN A 306 2.25 38.23 -0.18
N LEU A 307 1.92 37.27 -1.07
CA LEU A 307 2.47 37.22 -2.42
C LEU A 307 1.50 37.96 -3.37
N ARG A 308 1.99 39.05 -3.94
CA ARG A 308 1.32 39.82 -5.00
C ARG A 308 1.41 39.08 -6.33
N ASP A 309 0.30 39.14 -7.06
CA ASP A 309 0.14 38.80 -8.45
C ASP A 309 1.23 39.42 -9.36
N HIS A 310 1.77 38.62 -10.26
CA HIS A 310 2.17 39.06 -11.59
C HIS A 310 1.81 37.94 -12.60
N ALA A 311 0.79 38.28 -13.40
CA ALA A 311 0.47 37.60 -14.63
C ALA A 311 1.57 37.88 -15.69
N LEU A 312 1.96 36.82 -16.39
CA LEU A 312 2.07 36.72 -17.85
C LEU A 312 2.30 35.26 -18.21
#